data_6d04b65a56ddb8a8e047dde05b11a745
#
_entry.id   6d04b65a56ddb8a8e047dde05b11a745
#
_cell.length_a   1.000
_cell.length_b   1.000
_cell.length_c   1.000
_cell.angle_alpha   90.00
_cell.angle_beta   90.00
_cell.angle_gamma   90.00
#
_symmetry.space_group_name_H-M   'P 1'
#
loop_
_entity.id
_entity.type
_entity.pdbx_description
1 polymer ?
#
loop_
_entity_poly.entity_id
_entity_poly.type
_entity_poly.pdbx_seq_one_letter_code
_entity_poly.pdbx_strand_id
1 'polypeptide(L)'
;MDLDLRPSPPPIEVTLAERRARRQAIQAKYAGGQSQVPSPSPAPQPSNAINQMPSSSLATPDLQLTKPSGTPSADKAEGNTTAALRESMSASPTPAAFELAKDNQQEEVQVKVQAQNGNNDQISAADYDPSLDRREDEQRRFKDEPTVETIEEEEVEEDDDDVDDMFALESEKKVKKVKKIKKSAVPALITTTLDSAADPEGYYTIILGEQLDGGRYQAFSSLGKGMFANVVRARVLTGDIGEAGREVAIKIIRNNDSMHRAGLKEVQIVNKLNQADPEDKKHIVRLERTFEHRGHLCMVFESLSMNLREVVKRFGKDVGLNIRAVRAYAHQLFLALSLLKKANIMHADIKPDNILVNEQKTVLKLCDLGSASDVAENDITPYLVSRFYRAPEIILGVPYDAAIDIWSVGCTLFELYTGKILFPGRANNHMLLLMMELKGRFNTKMIKKAKFGDLYFDDMGSFESVERDRLTGTDVIKKVHIAKPTRDLRATLMPPASVKLKDDENKMMVSFVDLLDKCLSLDPAKRISPKEALAHPFIRG
;
A
#
# COMPACT_ATOMS: atom_id res chain seq x y z
N MET A 1 -46.05 36.97 -24.05
CA MET A 1 -45.32 36.84 -22.78
C MET A 1 -45.70 35.48 -22.19
N ASP A 2 -45.00 34.46 -22.62
CA ASP A 2 -45.16 33.09 -22.08
C ASP A 2 -44.29 32.97 -20.83
N LEU A 3 -44.94 32.75 -19.70
CA LEU A 3 -44.30 32.50 -18.42
C LEU A 3 -43.89 31.02 -18.41
N ASP A 4 -42.59 30.80 -18.48
CA ASP A 4 -41.90 29.52 -18.34
C ASP A 4 -42.14 28.96 -16.93
N LEU A 5 -43.17 28.13 -16.76
CA LEU A 5 -43.49 27.42 -15.53
C LEU A 5 -42.54 26.25 -15.37
N ARG A 6 -41.47 26.40 -14.59
CA ARG A 6 -40.64 25.26 -14.17
C ARG A 6 -41.51 24.23 -13.44
N PRO A 7 -41.40 22.92 -13.74
CA PRO A 7 -42.15 21.89 -13.02
C PRO A 7 -41.81 21.90 -11.53
N SER A 8 -42.83 21.80 -10.70
CA SER A 8 -42.69 21.72 -9.26
C SER A 8 -41.82 20.53 -8.86
N PRO A 9 -40.93 20.65 -7.85
CA PRO A 9 -40.12 19.54 -7.39
C PRO A 9 -41.03 18.41 -6.91
N PRO A 10 -40.63 17.13 -7.15
CA PRO A 10 -41.43 15.98 -6.74
C PRO A 10 -41.59 15.94 -5.20
N PRO A 11 -42.69 15.35 -4.70
CA PRO A 11 -42.93 15.26 -3.25
C PRO A 11 -41.74 14.61 -2.52
N ILE A 12 -41.43 15.10 -1.34
CA ILE A 12 -40.29 14.63 -0.51
C ILE A 12 -40.33 13.11 -0.28
N GLU A 13 -41.53 12.53 -0.17
CA GLU A 13 -41.72 11.07 0.00
C GLU A 13 -41.26 10.25 -1.21
N VAL A 14 -41.48 10.74 -2.44
CA VAL A 14 -41.04 10.08 -3.68
C VAL A 14 -39.51 10.11 -3.77
N THR A 15 -38.91 11.25 -3.46
CA THR A 15 -37.43 11.40 -3.43
C THR A 15 -36.77 10.51 -2.36
N LEU A 16 -37.42 10.34 -1.21
CA LEU A 16 -36.96 9.45 -0.14
C LEU A 16 -37.10 7.97 -0.51
N ALA A 17 -38.19 7.60 -1.18
CA ALA A 17 -38.39 6.22 -1.67
C ALA A 17 -37.36 5.85 -2.75
N GLU A 18 -37.10 6.72 -3.70
CA GLU A 18 -36.05 6.53 -4.73
C GLU A 18 -34.66 6.41 -4.12
N ARG A 19 -34.33 7.24 -3.13
CA ARG A 19 -33.06 7.15 -2.41
C ARG A 19 -32.92 5.83 -1.64
N ARG A 20 -33.99 5.36 -0.99
CA ARG A 20 -34.02 4.04 -0.31
C ARG A 20 -33.84 2.89 -1.29
N ALA A 21 -34.53 2.91 -2.42
CA ALA A 21 -34.40 1.90 -3.48
C ALA A 21 -32.98 1.88 -4.06
N ARG A 22 -32.38 3.05 -4.29
CA ARG A 22 -31.00 3.17 -4.76
C ARG A 22 -29.99 2.63 -3.73
N ARG A 23 -30.18 2.91 -2.42
CA ARG A 23 -29.37 2.32 -1.33
C ARG A 23 -29.49 0.79 -1.30
N GLN A 24 -30.69 0.25 -1.37
CA GLN A 24 -30.92 -1.20 -1.39
C GLN A 24 -30.29 -1.86 -2.61
N ALA A 25 -30.36 -1.24 -3.78
CA ALA A 25 -29.72 -1.73 -5.00
C ALA A 25 -28.18 -1.72 -4.88
N ILE A 26 -27.61 -0.67 -4.30
CA ILE A 26 -26.17 -0.58 -4.04
C ILE A 26 -25.75 -1.61 -2.98
N GLN A 27 -26.49 -1.76 -1.88
CA GLN A 27 -26.21 -2.78 -0.85
C GLN A 27 -26.35 -4.21 -1.40
N ALA A 28 -27.35 -4.49 -2.22
CA ALA A 28 -27.51 -5.79 -2.88
C ALA A 28 -26.33 -6.10 -3.83
N LYS A 29 -25.81 -5.07 -4.49
CA LYS A 29 -24.65 -5.18 -5.37
C LYS A 29 -23.35 -5.52 -4.59
N TYR A 30 -23.24 -5.06 -3.34
CA TYR A 30 -22.10 -5.34 -2.46
C TYR A 30 -22.28 -6.58 -1.57
N ALA A 31 -23.51 -7.03 -1.31
CA ALA A 31 -23.79 -8.22 -0.49
C ALA A 31 -23.72 -9.55 -1.28
N GLY A 32 -23.75 -9.51 -2.62
CA GLY A 32 -23.81 -10.69 -3.50
C GLY A 32 -22.51 -11.48 -3.67
N GLY A 33 -21.46 -11.17 -2.96
CA GLY A 33 -20.10 -11.72 -3.16
C GLY A 33 -19.69 -12.85 -2.21
N GLN A 34 -20.60 -13.75 -1.81
CA GLN A 34 -20.18 -14.97 -1.09
C GLN A 34 -20.49 -16.23 -1.92
N SER A 35 -19.51 -16.69 -2.71
CA SER A 35 -19.49 -18.05 -3.22
C SER A 35 -19.06 -19.01 -2.13
N GLN A 36 -19.89 -20.02 -1.88
CA GLN A 36 -19.60 -21.18 -1.03
C GLN A 36 -18.37 -21.92 -1.61
N VAL A 37 -17.32 -22.02 -0.81
CA VAL A 37 -16.21 -22.94 -1.05
C VAL A 37 -16.55 -24.26 -0.35
N PRO A 38 -16.58 -25.41 -1.03
CA PRO A 38 -16.77 -26.71 -0.39
C PRO A 38 -15.54 -27.06 0.46
N SER A 39 -15.79 -27.53 1.68
CA SER A 39 -14.77 -28.01 2.63
C SER A 39 -13.98 -29.19 2.03
N PRO A 40 -12.65 -29.24 2.15
CA PRO A 40 -11.88 -30.40 1.77
C PRO A 40 -11.99 -31.50 2.85
N SER A 41 -12.22 -32.73 2.41
CA SER A 41 -12.15 -33.96 3.21
C SER A 41 -10.73 -34.18 3.75
N PRO A 42 -10.58 -34.81 4.93
CA PRO A 42 -9.28 -34.99 5.55
C PRO A 42 -8.43 -36.05 4.83
N ALA A 43 -7.17 -35.69 4.56
CA ALA A 43 -6.17 -36.62 4.03
C ALA A 43 -5.62 -37.54 5.13
N PRO A 44 -5.21 -38.80 4.80
CA PRO A 44 -4.75 -39.76 5.78
C PRO A 44 -3.32 -39.46 6.26
N GLN A 45 -3.09 -39.71 7.54
CA GLN A 45 -1.80 -39.56 8.21
C GLN A 45 -0.82 -40.65 7.73
N PRO A 46 0.48 -40.35 7.54
CA PRO A 46 1.51 -41.39 7.37
C PRO A 46 2.04 -41.86 8.72
N SER A 47 2.12 -43.17 8.85
CA SER A 47 2.67 -43.95 9.95
C SER A 47 4.18 -43.79 10.11
N ASN A 48 4.61 -43.71 11.39
CA ASN A 48 6.00 -43.74 11.83
C ASN A 48 6.77 -44.97 11.38
N ALA A 49 7.97 -44.79 10.87
CA ALA A 49 9.03 -45.80 10.88
C ALA A 49 10.36 -45.16 11.33
N ILE A 50 10.79 -45.61 12.46
CA ILE A 50 12.08 -45.35 13.12
C ILE A 50 13.19 -46.04 12.31
N ASN A 51 14.28 -45.34 12.01
CA ASN A 51 15.58 -46.00 11.83
C ASN A 51 16.74 -45.10 12.31
N GLN A 52 17.57 -45.76 13.10
CA GLN A 52 18.71 -45.27 13.86
C GLN A 52 19.95 -45.06 12.99
N MET A 53 20.73 -44.11 13.40
CA MET A 53 22.16 -43.79 13.34
C MET A 53 23.15 -44.69 12.59
N PRO A 54 24.37 -44.19 12.19
CA PRO A 54 25.37 -43.80 13.18
C PRO A 54 26.21 -42.53 12.86
N SER A 55 26.75 -42.00 13.93
CA SER A 55 27.76 -40.96 14.10
C SER A 55 29.13 -41.27 13.53
N SER A 56 29.81 -40.30 12.95
CA SER A 56 31.27 -40.28 12.91
C SER A 56 31.80 -38.85 13.11
N SER A 57 32.58 -38.74 14.16
CA SER A 57 33.42 -37.64 14.58
C SER A 57 34.61 -37.43 13.65
N LEU A 58 34.96 -36.18 13.35
CA LEU A 58 36.35 -35.82 13.02
C LEU A 58 36.63 -34.38 13.43
N ALA A 59 37.81 -34.25 14.02
CA ALA A 59 38.36 -33.19 14.83
C ALA A 59 38.74 -31.89 14.06
N THR A 60 38.75 -30.82 14.81
CA THR A 60 39.40 -29.53 14.55
C THR A 60 40.93 -29.62 14.54
N PRO A 61 41.62 -28.66 13.94
CA PRO A 61 42.78 -28.10 14.65
C PRO A 61 42.72 -26.55 14.83
N ASP A 62 43.07 -26.14 16.01
CA ASP A 62 43.42 -24.80 16.44
C ASP A 62 44.57 -24.19 15.62
N LEU A 63 44.45 -22.88 15.40
CA LEU A 63 45.61 -22.04 15.13
C LEU A 63 45.46 -20.70 15.84
N GLN A 64 46.25 -20.57 16.92
CA GLN A 64 46.58 -19.31 17.58
C GLN A 64 47.48 -18.47 16.65
N LEU A 65 47.29 -17.15 16.62
CA LEU A 65 48.40 -16.20 16.44
C LEU A 65 48.09 -14.80 16.99
N THR A 66 48.73 -14.47 18.06
CA THR A 66 49.55 -13.31 18.48
C THR A 66 49.19 -11.91 17.99
N LYS A 67 49.02 -11.03 19.01
CA LYS A 67 49.11 -9.56 18.93
C LYS A 67 50.55 -9.11 18.69
N PRO A 68 50.74 -7.86 18.18
CA PRO A 68 51.67 -6.96 18.82
C PRO A 68 51.05 -5.58 19.14
N SER A 69 51.50 -5.10 20.28
CA SER A 69 51.35 -3.79 20.90
C SER A 69 52.23 -2.72 20.22
N GLY A 70 51.78 -1.46 20.28
CA GLY A 70 52.65 -0.31 19.97
C GLY A 70 51.89 1.01 19.91
N THR A 71 51.83 1.75 21.01
CA THR A 71 51.68 3.22 21.04
C THR A 71 52.99 3.91 20.78
N PRO A 72 53.04 5.16 20.24
CA PRO A 72 53.24 6.30 21.14
C PRO A 72 52.50 7.63 20.77
N SER A 73 52.08 8.31 21.81
CA SER A 73 52.21 9.73 22.21
C SER A 73 52.23 10.89 21.21
N ALA A 74 51.26 11.75 21.42
CA ALA A 74 51.23 13.22 21.57
C ALA A 74 52.16 14.12 20.74
N ASP A 75 51.57 15.11 20.06
CA ASP A 75 52.00 16.51 20.25
C ASP A 75 50.87 17.53 19.89
N LYS A 76 50.89 18.62 20.67
CA LYS A 76 50.00 19.78 20.64
C LYS A 76 50.40 20.77 19.55
N ALA A 77 49.47 21.44 18.91
CA ALA A 77 49.63 22.84 18.48
C ALA A 77 48.28 23.54 18.36
N GLU A 78 48.24 24.71 18.95
CA GLU A 78 47.15 25.68 19.02
C GLU A 78 46.95 26.44 17.70
N GLY A 79 45.70 26.93 17.48
CA GLY A 79 45.53 28.26 16.94
C GLY A 79 44.59 28.44 15.75
N ASN A 80 43.51 29.01 16.05
CA ASN A 80 42.87 30.20 15.49
C ASN A 80 41.50 30.06 14.78
N THR A 81 40.59 30.80 15.37
CA THR A 81 39.23 31.16 15.06
C THR A 81 38.98 31.70 13.63
N THR A 82 37.98 31.15 12.98
CA THR A 82 37.07 31.91 12.12
C THR A 82 35.67 31.31 12.20
N ALA A 83 34.72 32.10 12.70
CA ALA A 83 33.31 31.79 12.75
C ALA A 83 32.72 31.81 11.34
N ALA A 84 32.34 30.63 10.82
CA ALA A 84 31.51 30.48 9.66
C ALA A 84 30.21 29.80 10.11
N LEU A 85 29.10 30.40 9.77
CA LEU A 85 27.73 29.92 9.97
C LEU A 85 27.61 28.46 9.53
N ARG A 86 27.57 27.55 10.49
CA ARG A 86 27.20 26.15 10.27
C ARG A 86 25.67 26.09 10.26
N GLU A 87 25.08 25.98 9.07
CA GLU A 87 23.80 25.31 8.91
C GLU A 87 23.92 23.93 9.55
N SER A 88 23.08 23.68 10.56
CA SER A 88 23.03 22.39 11.24
C SER A 88 22.49 21.33 10.28
N MET A 89 23.36 20.67 9.56
CA MET A 89 23.04 19.42 8.90
C MET A 89 22.79 18.38 10.01
N SER A 90 21.54 17.94 10.13
CA SER A 90 21.14 16.81 10.97
C SER A 90 21.98 15.60 10.53
N ALA A 91 22.99 15.24 11.31
CA ALA A 91 23.81 14.08 11.05
C ALA A 91 22.93 12.83 11.20
N SER A 92 22.90 11.99 10.16
CA SER A 92 22.33 10.65 10.26
C SER A 92 23.05 9.89 11.39
N PRO A 93 22.32 9.13 12.24
CA PRO A 93 22.93 8.42 13.36
C PRO A 93 23.98 7.44 12.85
N THR A 94 25.13 7.38 13.55
CA THR A 94 26.17 6.41 13.26
C THR A 94 25.65 4.98 13.42
N PRO A 95 26.12 4.01 12.60
CA PRO A 95 25.62 2.63 12.64
C PRO A 95 25.67 1.94 14.01
N ALA A 96 26.63 2.30 14.85
CA ALA A 96 26.79 1.75 16.20
C ALA A 96 25.72 2.21 17.21
N ALA A 97 24.96 3.26 16.92
CA ALA A 97 23.92 3.81 17.80
C ALA A 97 22.48 3.49 17.31
N PHE A 98 22.33 2.74 16.21
CA PHE A 98 21.03 2.46 15.59
C PHE A 98 20.50 1.09 16.03
N GLU A 99 19.82 1.05 17.17
CA GLU A 99 19.18 -0.14 17.69
C GLU A 99 17.75 -0.27 17.19
N LEU A 100 17.44 -1.38 16.52
CA LEU A 100 16.10 -1.68 15.99
C LEU A 100 15.19 -2.31 17.03
N ALA A 101 15.69 -3.28 17.80
CA ALA A 101 14.91 -3.95 18.84
C ALA A 101 14.65 -3.02 20.02
N LYS A 102 13.53 -3.20 20.70
CA LYS A 102 13.27 -2.55 21.99
C LYS A 102 14.15 -3.20 23.06
N ASP A 103 14.58 -2.39 24.03
CA ASP A 103 15.21 -2.92 25.25
C ASP A 103 14.22 -3.81 25.99
N ASN A 104 14.69 -4.81 26.75
CA ASN A 104 13.83 -5.73 27.50
C ASN A 104 12.79 -5.00 28.35
N GLN A 105 13.12 -3.83 28.93
CA GLN A 105 12.18 -2.99 29.67
C GLN A 105 11.06 -2.40 28.79
N GLN A 106 11.38 -2.00 27.56
CA GLN A 106 10.40 -1.47 26.59
C GLN A 106 9.49 -2.58 26.07
N GLU A 107 10.01 -3.79 25.88
CA GLU A 107 9.24 -4.97 25.50
C GLU A 107 8.22 -5.33 26.59
N GLU A 108 8.62 -5.39 27.86
CA GLU A 108 7.71 -5.67 28.99
C GLU A 108 6.60 -4.62 29.11
N VAL A 109 6.94 -3.33 28.91
CA VAL A 109 5.97 -2.23 28.93
C VAL A 109 4.95 -2.40 27.82
N GLN A 110 5.40 -2.67 26.61
CA GLN A 110 4.51 -2.83 25.45
C GLN A 110 3.58 -4.04 25.63
N VAL A 111 4.09 -5.16 26.11
CA VAL A 111 3.31 -6.36 26.42
C VAL A 111 2.23 -6.05 27.48
N LYS A 112 2.57 -5.29 28.53
CA LYS A 112 1.60 -4.89 29.57
C LYS A 112 0.51 -3.96 29.00
N VAL A 113 0.87 -3.01 28.14
CA VAL A 113 -0.11 -2.13 27.47
C VAL A 113 -1.06 -2.94 26.59
N GLN A 114 -0.55 -3.91 25.84
CA GLN A 114 -1.36 -4.77 24.98
C GLN A 114 -2.30 -5.69 25.79
N ALA A 115 -1.83 -6.23 26.90
CA ALA A 115 -2.63 -7.07 27.78
C ALA A 115 -3.78 -6.31 28.47
N GLN A 116 -3.58 -5.02 28.79
CA GLN A 116 -4.61 -4.18 29.41
C GLN A 116 -5.68 -3.70 28.43
N ASN A 117 -5.32 -3.52 27.16
CA ASN A 117 -6.25 -3.02 26.14
C ASN A 117 -7.23 -4.08 25.59
N GLY A 118 -7.15 -5.33 26.05
CA GLY A 118 -8.19 -6.37 25.92
C GLY A 118 -8.76 -6.65 24.51
N ASN A 119 -8.24 -6.03 23.46
CA ASN A 119 -8.75 -6.18 22.11
C ASN A 119 -8.07 -7.36 21.41
N ASN A 120 -8.75 -8.51 21.43
CA ASN A 120 -8.37 -9.71 20.67
C ASN A 120 -8.44 -9.53 19.12
N ASP A 121 -8.89 -8.36 18.63
CA ASP A 121 -9.04 -8.07 17.21
C ASP A 121 -7.82 -7.36 16.57
N GLN A 122 -6.72 -7.19 17.31
CA GLN A 122 -5.51 -6.57 16.78
C GLN A 122 -4.74 -7.58 15.91
N ILE A 123 -4.67 -7.30 14.60
CA ILE A 123 -3.89 -8.08 13.66
C ILE A 123 -2.40 -7.75 13.82
N SER A 124 -1.56 -8.80 13.95
CA SER A 124 -0.10 -8.67 13.95
C SER A 124 0.38 -8.14 12.60
N ALA A 125 1.26 -7.14 12.63
CA ALA A 125 1.89 -6.62 11.43
C ALA A 125 2.77 -7.66 10.73
N ALA A 126 3.33 -8.62 11.48
CA ALA A 126 4.20 -9.66 10.96
C ALA A 126 3.47 -10.70 10.11
N ASP A 127 2.17 -10.92 10.37
CA ASP A 127 1.36 -11.96 9.72
C ASP A 127 0.46 -11.42 8.61
N TYR A 128 0.40 -10.11 8.44
CA TYR A 128 -0.43 -9.47 7.43
C TYR A 128 0.20 -9.53 6.03
N ASP A 129 -0.58 -10.02 5.05
CA ASP A 129 -0.24 -10.00 3.62
C ASP A 129 -1.17 -9.03 2.87
N PRO A 130 -0.70 -7.83 2.51
CA PRO A 130 -1.51 -6.83 1.80
C PRO A 130 -1.88 -7.23 0.37
N SER A 131 -1.25 -8.28 -0.20
CA SER A 131 -1.55 -8.74 -1.55
C SER A 131 -2.93 -9.39 -1.65
N LEU A 132 -3.41 -10.00 -0.55
CA LEU A 132 -4.74 -10.61 -0.48
C LEU A 132 -5.84 -9.55 -0.52
N ASP A 133 -5.72 -8.52 0.31
CA ASP A 133 -6.67 -7.39 0.34
C ASP A 133 -6.74 -6.67 -1.01
N ARG A 134 -5.58 -6.49 -1.66
CA ARG A 134 -5.49 -5.83 -2.95
C ARG A 134 -6.21 -6.61 -4.05
N ARG A 135 -6.08 -7.95 -4.07
CA ARG A 135 -6.84 -8.81 -5.00
C ARG A 135 -8.34 -8.72 -4.78
N GLU A 136 -8.80 -8.70 -3.52
CA GLU A 136 -10.22 -8.53 -3.21
C GLU A 136 -10.75 -7.16 -3.67
N ASP A 137 -10.02 -6.09 -3.40
CA ASP A 137 -10.41 -4.73 -3.78
C ASP A 137 -10.43 -4.58 -5.31
N GLU A 138 -9.50 -5.21 -6.03
CA GLU A 138 -9.46 -5.24 -7.48
C GLU A 138 -10.63 -6.03 -8.08
N GLN A 139 -10.95 -7.20 -7.54
CA GLN A 139 -12.14 -7.96 -7.96
C GLN A 139 -13.44 -7.18 -7.73
N ARG A 140 -13.53 -6.40 -6.65
CA ARG A 140 -14.66 -5.51 -6.39
C ARG A 140 -14.71 -4.37 -7.40
N ARG A 141 -13.57 -3.78 -7.74
CA ARG A 141 -13.45 -2.70 -8.74
C ARG A 141 -13.95 -3.14 -10.11
N PHE A 142 -13.54 -4.34 -10.58
CA PHE A 142 -14.02 -4.88 -11.85
C PHE A 142 -15.52 -5.26 -11.85
N LYS A 143 -16.11 -5.56 -10.69
CA LYS A 143 -17.55 -5.81 -10.58
C LYS A 143 -18.37 -4.52 -10.59
N ASP A 144 -17.77 -3.41 -10.19
CA ASP A 144 -18.43 -2.11 -10.07
C ASP A 144 -18.27 -1.23 -11.32
N GLU A 145 -17.36 -1.57 -12.24
CA GLU A 145 -17.31 -0.93 -13.55
C GLU A 145 -18.58 -1.35 -14.32
N PRO A 146 -19.43 -0.37 -14.75
CA PRO A 146 -20.52 -0.69 -15.62
C PRO A 146 -19.91 -1.32 -16.87
N THR A 147 -20.28 -2.56 -17.17
CA THR A 147 -20.01 -3.15 -18.48
C THR A 147 -20.64 -2.22 -19.49
N VAL A 148 -19.84 -1.40 -20.14
CA VAL A 148 -20.26 -0.66 -21.34
C VAL A 148 -20.49 -1.76 -22.36
N GLU A 149 -21.77 -2.13 -22.53
CA GLU A 149 -22.18 -2.92 -23.68
C GLU A 149 -21.94 -2.02 -24.89
N THR A 150 -20.82 -2.17 -25.56
CA THR A 150 -20.63 -1.68 -26.92
C THR A 150 -21.58 -2.48 -27.77
N ILE A 151 -22.73 -1.87 -28.07
CA ILE A 151 -23.63 -2.35 -29.11
C ILE A 151 -22.93 -1.95 -30.41
N GLU A 152 -22.20 -2.86 -31.02
CA GLU A 152 -21.80 -2.74 -32.41
C GLU A 152 -23.06 -3.04 -33.23
N GLU A 153 -23.67 -2.01 -33.76
CA GLU A 153 -24.69 -2.11 -34.81
C GLU A 153 -23.94 -2.42 -36.11
N GLU A 154 -23.84 -3.70 -36.49
CA GLU A 154 -23.51 -4.09 -37.85
C GLU A 154 -24.78 -3.88 -38.71
N GLU A 155 -24.73 -2.86 -39.54
CA GLU A 155 -25.66 -2.75 -40.69
C GLU A 155 -25.30 -3.87 -41.70
N VAL A 156 -26.12 -4.91 -41.74
CA VAL A 156 -26.07 -5.91 -42.79
C VAL A 156 -26.91 -5.38 -43.94
N GLU A 157 -26.27 -4.92 -45.00
CA GLU A 157 -26.94 -4.72 -46.28
C GLU A 157 -27.30 -6.12 -46.85
N GLU A 158 -28.58 -6.46 -46.88
CA GLU A 158 -29.06 -7.60 -47.66
C GLU A 158 -29.21 -7.12 -49.10
N ASP A 159 -28.45 -7.68 -50.01
CA ASP A 159 -28.65 -7.58 -51.45
C ASP A 159 -29.96 -8.33 -51.78
N ASP A 160 -30.99 -7.58 -52.07
CA ASP A 160 -32.23 -8.10 -52.65
C ASP A 160 -32.05 -8.23 -54.19
N ASP A 161 -31.85 -9.47 -54.63
CA ASP A 161 -32.03 -9.84 -56.04
C ASP A 161 -33.54 -9.87 -56.37
N ASP A 162 -33.87 -9.01 -57.32
CA ASP A 162 -35.00 -8.98 -58.23
C ASP A 162 -36.21 -9.90 -57.99
N VAL A 163 -37.35 -9.30 -57.65
CA VAL A 163 -38.67 -9.64 -58.29
C VAL A 163 -39.52 -8.39 -58.35
N ASP A 164 -39.87 -7.99 -59.60
CA ASP A 164 -40.91 -7.05 -59.96
C ASP A 164 -42.25 -7.38 -59.28
N ASP A 165 -42.76 -6.47 -58.45
CA ASP A 165 -44.22 -6.41 -58.23
C ASP A 165 -44.68 -4.95 -57.99
N MET A 166 -45.40 -4.49 -58.93
CA MET A 166 -45.96 -3.16 -59.13
C MET A 166 -47.31 -3.05 -58.40
N PHE A 167 -47.33 -2.99 -57.07
CA PHE A 167 -48.41 -2.51 -56.20
C PHE A 167 -48.16 -2.85 -54.76
N ALA A 168 -47.43 -1.98 -53.98
CA ALA A 168 -47.54 -2.04 -52.55
C ALA A 168 -47.49 -0.66 -51.93
N LEU A 169 -48.59 -0.34 -51.30
CA LEU A 169 -48.74 0.75 -50.32
C LEU A 169 -47.76 0.63 -49.15
N GLU A 170 -47.36 1.78 -48.62
CA GLU A 170 -46.56 1.99 -47.47
C GLU A 170 -46.75 0.92 -46.37
N SER A 171 -45.71 0.18 -46.03
CA SER A 171 -45.63 -0.63 -44.81
C SER A 171 -44.48 -0.21 -43.93
N GLU A 172 -44.86 0.13 -42.71
CA GLU A 172 -43.95 0.50 -41.61
C GLU A 172 -42.85 -0.56 -41.40
N LYS A 173 -41.60 -0.13 -41.43
CA LYS A 173 -40.44 -0.98 -41.12
C LYS A 173 -40.47 -1.45 -39.66
N LYS A 174 -40.85 -2.70 -39.42
CA LYS A 174 -40.74 -3.35 -38.11
C LYS A 174 -39.30 -3.81 -37.88
N VAL A 175 -38.60 -3.09 -37.00
CA VAL A 175 -37.28 -3.49 -36.49
C VAL A 175 -37.41 -4.73 -35.58
N LYS A 176 -36.97 -5.89 -36.05
CA LYS A 176 -36.86 -7.10 -35.22
C LYS A 176 -35.62 -7.03 -34.36
N LYS A 177 -35.78 -6.83 -33.02
CA LYS A 177 -34.70 -6.98 -32.06
C LYS A 177 -34.31 -8.44 -31.90
N VAL A 178 -33.17 -8.85 -32.45
CA VAL A 178 -32.59 -10.16 -32.23
C VAL A 178 -31.75 -10.13 -30.92
N LYS A 179 -32.16 -10.89 -29.91
CA LYS A 179 -31.36 -11.12 -28.70
C LYS A 179 -30.20 -12.05 -29.04
N LYS A 180 -28.97 -11.50 -29.15
CA LYS A 180 -27.76 -12.34 -29.22
C LYS A 180 -27.48 -12.92 -27.83
N ILE A 181 -27.51 -14.24 -27.73
CA ILE A 181 -27.08 -15.01 -26.57
C ILE A 181 -25.54 -14.94 -26.50
N LYS A 182 -24.97 -14.45 -25.36
CA LYS A 182 -23.55 -14.47 -25.12
C LYS A 182 -23.02 -15.90 -25.31
N LYS A 183 -22.21 -16.14 -26.31
CA LYS A 183 -21.33 -17.30 -26.36
C LYS A 183 -20.26 -17.09 -25.28
N SER A 184 -20.25 -17.94 -24.23
CA SER A 184 -19.17 -18.11 -23.32
C SER A 184 -17.87 -18.23 -24.13
N ALA A 185 -16.88 -17.39 -23.83
CA ALA A 185 -15.58 -17.49 -24.45
C ALA A 185 -15.04 -18.89 -24.19
N VAL A 186 -14.90 -19.68 -25.25
CA VAL A 186 -14.21 -20.96 -25.20
C VAL A 186 -12.77 -20.64 -24.78
N PRO A 187 -12.22 -21.30 -23.74
CA PRO A 187 -10.82 -21.10 -23.40
C PRO A 187 -9.99 -21.40 -24.63
N ALA A 188 -9.28 -20.37 -25.12
CA ALA A 188 -8.34 -20.54 -26.22
C ALA A 188 -7.34 -21.62 -25.79
N LEU A 189 -7.20 -22.65 -26.60
CA LEU A 189 -6.13 -23.65 -26.44
C LEU A 189 -4.80 -22.90 -26.55
N ILE A 190 -4.19 -22.64 -25.41
CA ILE A 190 -2.86 -22.00 -25.33
C ILE A 190 -1.87 -23.05 -25.81
N THR A 191 -1.52 -22.99 -27.08
CA THR A 191 -0.30 -23.65 -27.58
C THR A 191 0.88 -22.89 -26.99
N THR A 192 1.39 -23.36 -25.85
CA THR A 192 2.67 -22.93 -25.32
C THR A 192 3.76 -23.37 -26.29
N THR A 193 4.11 -22.50 -27.20
CA THR A 193 5.40 -22.60 -27.90
C THR A 193 6.49 -22.33 -26.87
N LEU A 194 7.56 -23.10 -26.88
CA LEU A 194 8.75 -22.96 -26.02
C LEU A 194 9.37 -21.54 -26.02
N ASP A 195 8.86 -20.64 -26.85
CA ASP A 195 9.27 -19.24 -27.00
C ASP A 195 8.44 -18.22 -26.18
N SER A 196 7.35 -18.62 -25.53
CA SER A 196 6.58 -17.70 -24.71
C SER A 196 7.25 -17.53 -23.34
N ALA A 197 7.97 -16.42 -23.18
CA ALA A 197 8.60 -16.04 -21.91
C ALA A 197 7.58 -15.68 -20.80
N ALA A 198 6.28 -15.60 -21.15
CA ALA A 198 5.19 -15.20 -20.26
C ALA A 198 4.32 -16.40 -19.86
N ASP A 199 3.85 -16.41 -18.59
CA ASP A 199 2.80 -17.30 -18.14
C ASP A 199 1.42 -16.85 -18.70
N PRO A 200 0.33 -17.65 -18.52
CA PRO A 200 -1.01 -17.30 -19.03
C PRO A 200 -1.55 -15.95 -18.49
N GLU A 201 -1.03 -15.46 -17.38
CA GLU A 201 -1.37 -14.17 -16.79
C GLU A 201 -0.48 -13.03 -17.32
N GLY A 202 0.48 -13.32 -18.19
CA GLY A 202 1.42 -12.37 -18.78
C GLY A 202 2.64 -12.06 -17.91
N TYR A 203 2.90 -12.82 -16.82
CA TYR A 203 4.12 -12.64 -16.04
C TYR A 203 5.30 -13.33 -16.71
N TYR A 204 6.45 -12.67 -16.65
CA TYR A 204 7.70 -13.25 -17.08
C TYR A 204 8.05 -14.50 -16.26
N THR A 205 8.33 -15.60 -16.94
CA THR A 205 8.80 -16.84 -16.29
C THR A 205 10.27 -16.68 -15.91
N ILE A 206 10.54 -16.50 -14.62
CA ILE A 206 11.90 -16.23 -14.12
C ILE A 206 12.74 -17.50 -14.26
N ILE A 207 13.86 -17.41 -14.97
CA ILE A 207 14.88 -18.44 -15.09
C ILE A 207 16.14 -17.97 -14.35
N LEU A 208 16.47 -18.63 -13.23
CA LEU A 208 17.68 -18.31 -12.48
C LEU A 208 18.93 -18.67 -13.29
N GLY A 209 19.90 -17.76 -13.34
CA GLY A 209 21.09 -17.88 -14.17
C GLY A 209 20.94 -17.26 -15.56
N GLU A 210 19.72 -16.88 -15.96
CA GLU A 210 19.49 -16.23 -17.25
C GLU A 210 20.16 -14.87 -17.33
N GLN A 211 20.67 -14.57 -18.52
CA GLN A 211 21.24 -13.26 -18.84
C GLN A 211 20.19 -12.36 -19.47
N LEU A 212 20.04 -11.15 -18.90
CA LEU A 212 19.13 -10.12 -19.35
C LEU A 212 19.91 -8.97 -19.98
N ASP A 213 19.23 -8.15 -20.81
CA ASP A 213 19.81 -6.96 -21.47
C ASP A 213 21.11 -7.28 -22.25
N GLY A 214 21.02 -8.25 -23.18
CA GLY A 214 22.17 -8.62 -24.01
C GLY A 214 23.38 -9.18 -23.23
N GLY A 215 23.15 -9.75 -22.06
CA GLY A 215 24.21 -10.32 -21.21
C GLY A 215 24.75 -9.38 -20.14
N ARG A 216 24.16 -8.18 -19.99
CA ARG A 216 24.61 -7.21 -18.98
C ARG A 216 24.28 -7.64 -17.56
N TYR A 217 23.14 -8.28 -17.35
CA TYR A 217 22.66 -8.70 -16.03
C TYR A 217 22.44 -10.22 -15.99
N GLN A 218 22.72 -10.84 -14.86
CA GLN A 218 22.38 -12.24 -14.60
C GLN A 218 21.44 -12.33 -13.42
N ALA A 219 20.23 -12.84 -13.64
CA ALA A 219 19.25 -13.08 -12.58
C ALA A 219 19.68 -14.26 -11.71
N PHE A 220 19.74 -14.09 -10.37
CA PHE A 220 20.17 -15.17 -9.47
C PHE A 220 19.19 -15.42 -8.32
N SER A 221 18.22 -14.54 -8.08
CA SER A 221 17.22 -14.71 -7.03
C SER A 221 15.92 -14.00 -7.39
N SER A 222 14.78 -14.61 -7.07
CA SER A 222 13.48 -13.92 -7.11
C SER A 222 13.28 -13.15 -5.81
N LEU A 223 12.86 -11.88 -5.90
CA LEU A 223 12.53 -11.03 -4.77
C LEU A 223 11.02 -11.03 -4.46
N GLY A 224 10.18 -11.29 -5.46
CA GLY A 224 8.75 -11.38 -5.28
C GLY A 224 7.94 -11.26 -6.57
N LYS A 225 6.67 -11.67 -6.49
CA LYS A 225 5.67 -11.52 -7.55
C LYS A 225 4.60 -10.54 -7.04
N GLY A 226 4.54 -9.37 -7.64
CA GLY A 226 3.49 -8.37 -7.39
C GLY A 226 2.38 -8.46 -8.44
N MET A 227 1.35 -7.64 -8.31
CA MET A 227 0.24 -7.59 -9.25
C MET A 227 0.68 -7.14 -10.66
N PHE A 228 1.62 -6.21 -10.74
CA PHE A 228 2.06 -5.59 -12.00
C PHE A 228 3.30 -6.22 -12.61
N ALA A 229 4.12 -6.92 -11.80
CA ALA A 229 5.46 -7.34 -12.20
C ALA A 229 6.01 -8.46 -11.33
N ASN A 230 7.01 -9.15 -11.85
CA ASN A 230 7.95 -9.93 -11.06
C ASN A 230 9.18 -9.07 -10.76
N VAL A 231 9.81 -9.28 -9.61
CA VAL A 231 11.06 -8.61 -9.24
C VAL A 231 12.13 -9.66 -9.01
N VAL A 232 13.27 -9.49 -9.66
CA VAL A 232 14.44 -10.37 -9.52
C VAL A 232 15.64 -9.58 -9.01
N ARG A 233 16.49 -10.25 -8.23
CA ARG A 233 17.83 -9.76 -7.93
C ARG A 233 18.78 -10.28 -9.00
N ALA A 234 19.56 -9.36 -9.58
CA ALA A 234 20.50 -9.68 -10.63
C ALA A 234 21.88 -9.11 -10.32
N ARG A 235 22.90 -9.72 -10.88
CA ARG A 235 24.28 -9.26 -10.81
C ARG A 235 24.67 -8.63 -12.13
N VAL A 236 25.34 -7.49 -12.07
CA VAL A 236 25.93 -6.82 -13.23
C VAL A 236 27.12 -7.65 -13.69
N LEU A 237 27.09 -8.16 -14.92
CA LEU A 237 28.19 -8.92 -15.53
C LEU A 237 29.12 -8.00 -16.34
N THR A 238 28.52 -7.08 -17.11
CA THR A 238 29.24 -6.15 -17.98
C THR A 238 28.75 -4.72 -17.71
N GLY A 239 29.66 -3.79 -17.54
CA GLY A 239 29.41 -2.39 -17.22
C GLY A 239 30.69 -1.60 -17.15
N ASP A 240 30.62 -0.36 -16.66
CA ASP A 240 31.77 0.48 -16.46
C ASP A 240 32.73 -0.10 -15.40
N ILE A 241 33.95 0.45 -15.32
CA ILE A 241 34.97 -0.02 -14.38
C ILE A 241 34.43 0.10 -12.95
N GLY A 242 34.34 -1.04 -12.24
CA GLY A 242 33.83 -1.13 -10.87
C GLY A 242 32.35 -1.50 -10.75
N GLU A 243 31.59 -1.60 -11.84
CA GLU A 243 30.18 -2.06 -11.79
C GLU A 243 30.04 -3.58 -11.78
N ALA A 244 30.98 -4.31 -12.37
CA ALA A 244 30.93 -5.77 -12.45
C ALA A 244 30.87 -6.40 -11.04
N GLY A 245 29.91 -7.34 -10.86
CA GLY A 245 29.63 -7.98 -9.57
C GLY A 245 28.65 -7.24 -8.68
N ARG A 246 28.31 -5.98 -8.96
CA ARG A 246 27.30 -5.22 -8.20
C ARG A 246 25.91 -5.85 -8.35
N GLU A 247 25.13 -5.83 -7.29
CA GLU A 247 23.76 -6.32 -7.31
C GLU A 247 22.77 -5.20 -7.64
N VAL A 248 21.75 -5.55 -8.40
CA VAL A 248 20.63 -4.68 -8.77
C VAL A 248 19.30 -5.43 -8.58
N ALA A 249 18.22 -4.69 -8.44
CA ALA A 249 16.86 -5.22 -8.49
C ALA A 249 16.23 -4.89 -9.85
N ILE A 250 15.70 -5.90 -10.54
CA ILE A 250 15.06 -5.71 -11.85
C ILE A 250 13.57 -6.05 -11.71
N LYS A 251 12.73 -5.03 -11.90
CA LYS A 251 11.26 -5.14 -11.97
C LYS A 251 10.89 -5.44 -13.43
N ILE A 252 10.31 -6.62 -13.67
CA ILE A 252 9.91 -7.12 -14.99
C ILE A 252 8.40 -7.01 -15.09
N ILE A 253 7.93 -6.07 -15.89
CA ILE A 253 6.49 -5.76 -16.03
C ILE A 253 5.78 -6.87 -16.80
N ARG A 254 4.56 -7.18 -16.44
CA ARG A 254 3.69 -8.15 -17.16
C ARG A 254 3.53 -7.72 -18.62
N ASN A 255 3.57 -8.71 -19.52
CA ASN A 255 3.34 -8.50 -20.95
C ASN A 255 1.83 -8.37 -21.21
N ASN A 256 1.32 -7.15 -20.97
CA ASN A 256 -0.06 -6.73 -21.21
C ASN A 256 -0.04 -5.22 -21.50
N ASP A 257 -0.78 -4.76 -22.48
CA ASP A 257 -0.77 -3.35 -22.93
C ASP A 257 -1.08 -2.36 -21.81
N SER A 258 -2.03 -2.68 -20.94
CA SER A 258 -2.39 -1.81 -19.80
C SER A 258 -1.27 -1.73 -18.79
N MET A 259 -0.60 -2.87 -18.48
CA MET A 259 0.51 -2.94 -17.54
C MET A 259 1.77 -2.29 -18.12
N HIS A 260 2.01 -2.45 -19.40
CA HIS A 260 3.12 -1.80 -20.08
C HIS A 260 2.99 -0.26 -20.03
N ARG A 261 1.78 0.28 -20.33
CA ARG A 261 1.51 1.73 -20.19
C ARG A 261 1.69 2.23 -18.75
N ALA A 262 1.19 1.44 -17.76
CA ALA A 262 1.40 1.76 -16.34
C ALA A 262 2.88 1.76 -15.97
N GLY A 263 3.66 0.80 -16.47
CA GLY A 263 5.11 0.73 -16.28
C GLY A 263 5.84 1.94 -16.88
N LEU A 264 5.48 2.37 -18.08
CA LEU A 264 6.05 3.59 -18.69
C LEU A 264 5.70 4.85 -17.87
N LYS A 265 4.48 4.94 -17.32
CA LYS A 265 4.10 6.05 -16.41
C LYS A 265 4.94 6.01 -15.13
N GLU A 266 5.15 4.84 -14.54
CA GLU A 266 6.03 4.66 -13.38
C GLU A 266 7.46 5.13 -13.68
N VAL A 267 8.03 4.73 -14.84
CA VAL A 267 9.36 5.19 -15.30
C VAL A 267 9.44 6.72 -15.36
N GLN A 268 8.43 7.38 -15.94
CA GLN A 268 8.38 8.84 -16.04
C GLN A 268 8.36 9.50 -14.66
N ILE A 269 7.54 8.98 -13.74
CA ILE A 269 7.41 9.50 -12.37
C ILE A 269 8.74 9.33 -11.61
N VAL A 270 9.34 8.13 -11.64
CA VAL A 270 10.60 7.86 -10.94
C VAL A 270 11.71 8.75 -11.49
N ASN A 271 11.83 8.88 -12.82
CA ASN A 271 12.82 9.77 -13.45
C ASN A 271 12.63 11.23 -13.05
N LYS A 272 11.39 11.74 -13.02
CA LYS A 272 11.06 13.09 -12.55
C LYS A 272 11.55 13.32 -11.11
N LEU A 273 11.32 12.34 -10.23
CA LEU A 273 11.74 12.41 -8.83
C LEU A 273 13.26 12.30 -8.67
N ASN A 274 13.91 11.39 -9.39
CA ASN A 274 15.36 11.21 -9.35
C ASN A 274 16.10 12.45 -9.88
N GLN A 275 15.59 13.11 -10.92
CA GLN A 275 16.13 14.38 -11.44
C GLN A 275 15.95 15.53 -10.44
N ALA A 276 14.85 15.53 -9.66
CA ALA A 276 14.61 16.55 -8.64
C ALA A 276 15.46 16.35 -7.36
N ASP A 277 16.12 15.21 -7.21
CA ASP A 277 17.00 14.84 -6.09
C ASP A 277 18.31 14.19 -6.59
N PRO A 278 19.19 14.91 -7.31
CA PRO A 278 20.40 14.34 -7.89
C PRO A 278 21.39 13.84 -6.84
N GLU A 279 21.35 14.38 -5.63
CA GLU A 279 22.25 14.01 -4.53
C GLU A 279 21.73 12.84 -3.68
N ASP A 280 20.59 12.21 -4.05
CA ASP A 280 19.98 11.07 -3.34
C ASP A 280 19.74 11.30 -1.83
N LYS A 281 19.26 12.51 -1.50
CA LYS A 281 18.98 12.93 -0.10
C LYS A 281 17.51 12.82 0.30
N LYS A 282 16.62 12.43 -0.63
CA LYS A 282 15.17 12.43 -0.41
C LYS A 282 14.53 11.05 -0.31
N HIS A 283 15.35 10.02 -0.19
CA HIS A 283 14.89 8.67 0.16
C HIS A 283 13.82 8.07 -0.78
N ILE A 284 13.97 8.31 -2.09
CA ILE A 284 13.23 7.64 -3.16
C ILE A 284 14.18 6.66 -3.86
N VAL A 285 13.70 5.48 -4.20
CA VAL A 285 14.47 4.48 -4.93
C VAL A 285 15.03 5.03 -6.24
N ARG A 286 16.27 4.65 -6.61
CA ARG A 286 16.92 5.06 -7.84
C ARG A 286 16.64 4.09 -8.97
N LEU A 287 16.08 4.62 -10.05
CA LEU A 287 16.00 3.93 -11.34
C LEU A 287 17.29 4.20 -12.11
N GLU A 288 18.06 3.15 -12.42
CA GLU A 288 19.33 3.26 -13.11
C GLU A 288 19.15 3.25 -14.63
N ARG A 289 18.29 2.34 -15.12
CA ARG A 289 17.96 2.23 -16.54
C ARG A 289 16.71 1.40 -16.79
N THR A 290 16.25 1.41 -18.03
CA THR A 290 15.18 0.56 -18.54
C THR A 290 15.62 -0.13 -19.81
N PHE A 291 15.08 -1.32 -20.08
CA PHE A 291 15.30 -2.07 -21.30
C PHE A 291 14.10 -2.98 -21.59
N GLU A 292 13.99 -3.46 -22.81
CA GLU A 292 13.01 -4.48 -23.20
C GLU A 292 13.67 -5.85 -23.24
N HIS A 293 13.02 -6.86 -22.69
CA HIS A 293 13.46 -8.25 -22.72
C HIS A 293 12.30 -9.18 -23.03
N ARG A 294 12.34 -9.88 -24.18
CA ARG A 294 11.29 -10.80 -24.63
C ARG A 294 9.88 -10.22 -24.53
N GLY A 295 9.69 -8.96 -24.93
CA GLY A 295 8.40 -8.26 -24.88
C GLY A 295 7.97 -7.78 -23.50
N HIS A 296 8.86 -7.81 -22.49
CA HIS A 296 8.63 -7.26 -21.16
C HIS A 296 9.46 -6.00 -20.94
N LEU A 297 8.81 -4.94 -20.44
CA LEU A 297 9.51 -3.77 -19.94
C LEU A 297 10.23 -4.12 -18.63
N CYS A 298 11.53 -3.91 -18.58
CA CYS A 298 12.39 -4.14 -17.44
C CYS A 298 12.91 -2.82 -16.88
N MET A 299 12.80 -2.63 -15.57
CA MET A 299 13.25 -1.45 -14.83
C MET A 299 14.33 -1.87 -13.86
N VAL A 300 15.53 -1.33 -13.99
CA VAL A 300 16.68 -1.63 -13.12
C VAL A 300 16.78 -0.61 -12.02
N PHE A 301 16.71 -1.06 -10.79
CA PHE A 301 16.83 -0.26 -9.58
C PHE A 301 18.07 -0.64 -8.78
N GLU A 302 18.52 0.27 -7.93
CA GLU A 302 19.50 -0.04 -6.90
C GLU A 302 19.05 -1.23 -6.05
N SER A 303 20.00 -2.06 -5.58
CA SER A 303 19.70 -3.18 -4.69
C SER A 303 19.64 -2.71 -3.24
N LEU A 304 18.52 -3.04 -2.57
CA LEU A 304 18.30 -2.80 -1.15
C LEU A 304 18.08 -4.14 -0.42
N SER A 305 18.16 -4.14 0.91
CA SER A 305 18.21 -5.37 1.69
C SER A 305 16.82 -6.02 1.85
N MET A 306 15.93 -5.38 2.60
CA MET A 306 14.60 -5.87 2.94
C MET A 306 13.61 -4.73 3.09
N ASN A 307 12.31 -5.04 3.12
CA ASN A 307 11.27 -4.05 3.40
C ASN A 307 11.02 -3.88 4.92
N LEU A 308 10.32 -2.81 5.31
CA LEU A 308 10.06 -2.53 6.73
C LEU A 308 9.12 -3.56 7.38
N ARG A 309 8.27 -4.27 6.63
CA ARG A 309 7.48 -5.38 7.19
C ARG A 309 8.38 -6.51 7.65
N GLU A 310 9.37 -6.87 6.86
CA GLU A 310 10.37 -7.86 7.26
C GLU A 310 11.23 -7.37 8.44
N VAL A 311 11.55 -6.07 8.49
CA VAL A 311 12.25 -5.47 9.64
C VAL A 311 11.42 -5.63 10.91
N VAL A 312 10.11 -5.30 10.88
CA VAL A 312 9.21 -5.50 12.02
C VAL A 312 9.13 -6.99 12.39
N LYS A 313 8.96 -7.87 11.40
CA LYS A 313 8.89 -9.32 11.64
C LYS A 313 10.14 -9.88 12.30
N ARG A 314 11.34 -9.45 11.87
CA ARG A 314 12.62 -9.99 12.37
C ARG A 314 13.08 -9.36 13.68
N PHE A 315 12.87 -8.06 13.85
CA PHE A 315 13.42 -7.27 14.97
C PHE A 315 12.36 -6.75 15.94
N GLY A 316 11.13 -6.53 15.47
CA GLY A 316 10.05 -5.98 16.28
C GLY A 316 9.03 -7.02 16.74
N LYS A 317 8.90 -8.14 16.02
CA LYS A 317 7.87 -9.15 16.28
C LYS A 317 6.49 -8.49 16.50
N ASP A 318 5.79 -8.87 17.57
CA ASP A 318 4.51 -8.29 17.98
C ASP A 318 4.63 -7.07 18.90
N VAL A 319 5.83 -6.64 19.20
CA VAL A 319 6.15 -5.55 20.14
C VAL A 319 6.51 -4.25 19.40
N GLY A 320 6.98 -4.37 18.16
CA GLY A 320 7.42 -3.25 17.33
C GLY A 320 8.87 -2.82 17.59
N LEU A 321 9.30 -1.75 16.91
CA LEU A 321 10.67 -1.27 16.90
C LEU A 321 10.94 -0.24 18.00
N ASN A 322 12.23 -0.02 18.30
CA ASN A 322 12.68 1.02 19.20
C ASN A 322 12.24 2.41 18.70
N ILE A 323 11.76 3.26 19.60
CA ILE A 323 11.22 4.59 19.27
C ILE A 323 12.24 5.50 18.58
N ARG A 324 13.54 5.34 18.87
CA ARG A 324 14.61 6.10 18.21
C ARG A 324 14.79 5.69 16.76
N ALA A 325 14.66 4.39 16.45
CA ALA A 325 14.66 3.88 15.09
C ALA A 325 13.41 4.37 14.33
N VAL A 326 12.24 4.32 14.96
CA VAL A 326 10.99 4.87 14.38
C VAL A 326 11.12 6.35 14.06
N ARG A 327 11.76 7.13 14.93
CA ARG A 327 12.05 8.56 14.71
C ARG A 327 12.94 8.78 13.49
N ALA A 328 14.04 8.01 13.38
CA ALA A 328 14.95 8.11 12.25
C ALA A 328 14.24 7.76 10.92
N TYR A 329 13.43 6.71 10.91
CA TYR A 329 12.62 6.33 9.74
C TYR A 329 11.55 7.38 9.41
N ALA A 330 10.88 7.94 10.43
CA ALA A 330 9.91 9.01 10.22
C ALA A 330 10.53 10.23 9.55
N HIS A 331 11.72 10.67 9.99
CA HIS A 331 12.45 11.77 9.37
C HIS A 331 12.70 11.53 7.89
N GLN A 332 13.19 10.33 7.53
CA GLN A 332 13.49 9.96 6.15
C GLN A 332 12.22 9.87 5.29
N LEU A 333 11.12 9.31 5.83
CA LEU A 333 9.83 9.26 5.14
C LEU A 333 9.27 10.67 4.86
N PHE A 334 9.36 11.60 5.81
CA PHE A 334 8.90 12.96 5.57
C PHE A 334 9.80 13.74 4.60
N LEU A 335 11.09 13.38 4.47
CA LEU A 335 11.93 13.89 3.39
C LEU A 335 11.45 13.40 2.02
N ALA A 336 11.09 12.12 1.91
CA ALA A 336 10.51 11.56 0.69
C ALA A 336 9.19 12.25 0.32
N LEU A 337 8.26 12.37 1.29
CA LEU A 337 6.99 13.06 1.09
C LEU A 337 7.16 14.55 0.74
N SER A 338 8.20 15.20 1.25
CA SER A 338 8.52 16.59 0.90
C SER A 338 8.90 16.73 -0.59
N LEU A 339 9.64 15.74 -1.13
CA LEU A 339 9.98 15.68 -2.55
C LEU A 339 8.74 15.39 -3.40
N LEU A 340 7.95 14.37 -3.05
CA LEU A 340 6.70 14.02 -3.73
C LEU A 340 5.77 15.23 -3.83
N LYS A 341 5.54 15.91 -2.71
CA LYS A 341 4.71 17.13 -2.67
C LYS A 341 5.26 18.23 -3.57
N LYS A 342 6.59 18.47 -3.57
CA LYS A 342 7.24 19.46 -4.44
C LYS A 342 7.08 19.11 -5.93
N ALA A 343 7.08 17.82 -6.25
CA ALA A 343 6.89 17.33 -7.63
C ALA A 343 5.41 17.22 -8.04
N ASN A 344 4.47 17.57 -7.15
CA ASN A 344 3.01 17.41 -7.33
C ASN A 344 2.59 15.95 -7.58
N ILE A 345 3.25 15.00 -6.91
CA ILE A 345 3.00 13.56 -7.04
C ILE A 345 2.45 13.02 -5.72
N MET A 346 1.46 12.12 -5.81
CA MET A 346 1.03 11.23 -4.74
C MET A 346 1.61 9.85 -4.98
N HIS A 347 2.08 9.19 -3.92
CA HIS A 347 2.54 7.81 -3.99
C HIS A 347 1.36 6.83 -4.07
N ALA A 348 0.35 7.08 -3.25
CA ALA A 348 -0.92 6.36 -3.19
C ALA A 348 -0.84 4.85 -2.85
N ASP A 349 0.31 4.34 -2.35
CA ASP A 349 0.43 2.99 -1.77
C ASP A 349 1.57 2.91 -0.74
N ILE A 350 1.64 3.88 0.19
CA ILE A 350 2.64 3.85 1.27
C ILE A 350 2.21 2.83 2.33
N LYS A 351 3.11 1.89 2.58
CA LYS A 351 2.99 0.81 3.58
C LYS A 351 4.38 0.24 3.88
N PRO A 352 4.58 -0.52 4.96
CA PRO A 352 5.89 -1.11 5.29
C PRO A 352 6.49 -1.96 4.17
N ASP A 353 5.66 -2.60 3.33
CA ASP A 353 6.10 -3.44 2.21
C ASP A 353 6.80 -2.65 1.10
N ASN A 354 6.39 -1.38 0.90
CA ASN A 354 6.91 -0.48 -0.14
C ASN A 354 7.99 0.48 0.39
N ILE A 355 8.58 0.17 1.53
CA ILE A 355 9.67 0.93 2.13
C ILE A 355 10.84 -0.03 2.37
N LEU A 356 11.90 0.12 1.58
CA LEU A 356 13.08 -0.74 1.64
C LEU A 356 14.16 -0.11 2.52
N VAL A 357 15.04 -0.93 3.10
CA VAL A 357 16.19 -0.47 3.88
C VAL A 357 17.50 -1.01 3.33
N ASN A 358 18.59 -0.28 3.58
CA ASN A 358 19.96 -0.74 3.30
C ASN A 358 20.36 -1.92 4.21
N GLU A 359 21.53 -2.53 3.99
CA GLU A 359 22.05 -3.64 4.79
C GLU A 359 22.16 -3.30 6.29
N GLN A 360 22.60 -2.09 6.62
CA GLN A 360 22.74 -1.60 7.98
C GLN A 360 21.42 -1.20 8.62
N LYS A 361 20.34 -1.14 7.84
CA LYS A 361 18.97 -0.72 8.23
C LYS A 361 18.89 0.72 8.76
N THR A 362 19.88 1.54 8.46
CA THR A 362 19.96 2.96 8.87
C THR A 362 19.35 3.91 7.87
N VAL A 363 19.32 3.53 6.58
CA VAL A 363 18.76 4.31 5.48
C VAL A 363 17.58 3.55 4.89
N LEU A 364 16.45 4.22 4.77
CA LEU A 364 15.29 3.71 4.03
C LEU A 364 15.12 4.42 2.70
N LYS A 365 14.43 3.77 1.78
CA LYS A 365 13.96 4.35 0.52
C LYS A 365 12.53 3.89 0.20
N LEU A 366 11.71 4.83 -0.21
CA LEU A 366 10.35 4.58 -0.68
C LEU A 366 10.42 4.04 -2.11
N CYS A 367 9.75 2.91 -2.37
CA CYS A 367 9.73 2.21 -3.66
C CYS A 367 8.31 1.90 -4.12
N ASP A 368 8.19 1.28 -5.30
CA ASP A 368 6.94 0.89 -5.96
C ASP A 368 5.99 2.07 -6.23
N LEU A 369 6.38 2.89 -7.22
CA LEU A 369 5.59 4.02 -7.69
C LEU A 369 4.54 3.62 -8.76
N GLY A 370 4.22 2.33 -8.88
CA GLY A 370 3.22 1.82 -9.83
C GLY A 370 1.79 2.32 -9.60
N SER A 371 1.48 2.80 -8.39
CA SER A 371 0.19 3.44 -8.05
C SER A 371 0.29 4.97 -8.02
N ALA A 372 1.47 5.55 -8.25
CA ALA A 372 1.67 6.98 -8.15
C ALA A 372 1.02 7.75 -9.31
N SER A 373 0.56 8.95 -9.01
CA SER A 373 -0.08 9.84 -9.99
C SER A 373 0.18 11.31 -9.69
N ASP A 374 0.03 12.17 -10.68
CA ASP A 374 -0.04 13.61 -10.46
C ASP A 374 -1.33 13.95 -9.72
N VAL A 375 -1.26 14.90 -8.77
CA VAL A 375 -2.43 15.34 -7.98
C VAL A 375 -3.56 15.85 -8.88
N ALA A 376 -3.26 16.38 -10.06
CA ALA A 376 -4.24 16.89 -11.01
C ALA A 376 -4.98 15.79 -11.80
N GLU A 377 -4.45 14.55 -11.83
CA GLU A 377 -4.98 13.43 -12.63
C GLU A 377 -5.81 12.44 -11.80
N ASN A 378 -6.55 12.91 -10.81
CA ASN A 378 -7.23 12.04 -9.85
C ASN A 378 -8.62 11.61 -10.28
N ASP A 379 -8.80 10.32 -10.49
CA ASP A 379 -10.12 9.69 -10.53
C ASP A 379 -10.55 9.25 -9.12
N ILE A 380 -11.74 9.70 -8.70
CA ILE A 380 -12.28 9.35 -7.39
C ILE A 380 -12.69 7.88 -7.38
N THR A 381 -11.92 7.05 -6.68
CA THR A 381 -12.18 5.61 -6.46
C THR A 381 -12.09 5.28 -4.97
N PRO A 382 -12.98 4.41 -4.43
CA PRO A 382 -12.94 4.01 -3.02
C PRO A 382 -11.88 2.94 -2.72
N TYR A 383 -11.11 2.47 -3.71
CA TYR A 383 -10.17 1.35 -3.60
C TYR A 383 -8.71 1.72 -3.85
N LEU A 384 -8.38 3.02 -3.93
CA LEU A 384 -7.00 3.46 -3.97
C LEU A 384 -6.34 3.21 -2.61
N VAL A 385 -5.04 2.95 -2.58
CA VAL A 385 -4.24 2.63 -1.38
C VAL A 385 -4.61 1.27 -0.77
N SER A 386 -3.64 0.56 -0.25
CA SER A 386 -3.85 -0.69 0.50
C SER A 386 -4.76 -0.44 1.71
N ARG A 387 -5.74 -1.32 1.95
CA ARG A 387 -6.91 -1.10 2.81
C ARG A 387 -6.57 -0.52 4.19
N PHE A 388 -5.64 -1.11 4.91
CA PHE A 388 -5.32 -0.69 6.29
C PHE A 388 -4.59 0.65 6.40
N TYR A 389 -4.06 1.16 5.28
CA TYR A 389 -3.38 2.47 5.17
C TYR A 389 -4.21 3.50 4.42
N ARG A 390 -5.44 3.13 4.02
CA ARG A 390 -6.34 3.96 3.21
C ARG A 390 -6.92 5.10 4.03
N ALA A 391 -6.76 6.33 3.53
CA ALA A 391 -7.30 7.53 4.16
C ALA A 391 -8.83 7.60 4.04
N PRO A 392 -9.52 8.22 5.01
CA PRO A 392 -10.99 8.28 5.03
C PRO A 392 -11.59 9.00 3.83
N GLU A 393 -10.93 10.05 3.28
CA GLU A 393 -11.38 10.77 2.10
C GLU A 393 -11.47 9.88 0.86
N ILE A 394 -10.60 8.88 0.73
CA ILE A 394 -10.67 7.89 -0.36
C ILE A 394 -11.93 7.03 -0.21
N ILE A 395 -12.17 6.49 0.98
CA ILE A 395 -13.33 5.63 1.27
C ILE A 395 -14.64 6.39 1.03
N LEU A 396 -14.68 7.64 1.47
CA LEU A 396 -15.85 8.50 1.35
C LEU A 396 -16.05 9.06 -0.07
N GLY A 397 -15.02 9.00 -0.93
CA GLY A 397 -15.07 9.60 -2.26
C GLY A 397 -15.08 11.14 -2.21
N VAL A 398 -14.35 11.72 -1.27
CA VAL A 398 -14.06 13.16 -1.25
C VAL A 398 -12.85 13.42 -2.15
N PRO A 399 -12.79 14.52 -2.91
CA PRO A 399 -11.57 14.88 -3.62
C PRO A 399 -10.36 14.87 -2.70
N TYR A 400 -9.28 14.23 -3.15
CA TYR A 400 -8.09 13.98 -2.34
C TYR A 400 -6.81 14.48 -3.03
N ASP A 401 -5.78 14.69 -2.25
CA ASP A 401 -4.46 15.14 -2.67
C ASP A 401 -3.35 14.36 -1.95
N ALA A 402 -2.11 14.85 -1.99
CA ALA A 402 -0.98 14.23 -1.31
C ALA A 402 -1.14 14.06 0.22
N ALA A 403 -2.20 14.56 0.83
CA ALA A 403 -2.49 14.34 2.24
C ALA A 403 -2.85 12.87 2.55
N ILE A 404 -3.28 12.07 1.54
CA ILE A 404 -3.50 10.64 1.70
C ILE A 404 -2.22 9.91 2.12
N ASP A 405 -1.07 10.31 1.58
CA ASP A 405 0.22 9.72 1.90
C ASP A 405 0.66 10.01 3.34
N ILE A 406 0.32 11.19 3.86
CA ILE A 406 0.55 11.55 5.29
C ILE A 406 -0.23 10.61 6.22
N TRP A 407 -1.49 10.32 5.89
CA TRP A 407 -2.30 9.35 6.63
C TRP A 407 -1.66 7.97 6.63
N SER A 408 -1.25 7.48 5.45
CA SER A 408 -0.59 6.19 5.28
C SER A 408 0.73 6.10 6.06
N VAL A 409 1.52 7.19 6.10
CA VAL A 409 2.72 7.27 6.95
C VAL A 409 2.34 7.23 8.42
N GLY A 410 1.28 7.91 8.86
CA GLY A 410 0.79 7.84 10.24
C GLY A 410 0.46 6.40 10.66
N CYS A 411 -0.27 5.65 9.82
CA CYS A 411 -0.57 4.24 10.04
C CYS A 411 0.71 3.38 10.07
N THR A 412 1.63 3.61 9.14
CA THR A 412 2.92 2.91 9.07
C THR A 412 3.76 3.14 10.32
N LEU A 413 3.91 4.38 10.79
CA LEU A 413 4.70 4.70 11.99
C LEU A 413 4.11 4.08 13.26
N PHE A 414 2.77 4.05 13.38
CA PHE A 414 2.10 3.33 14.46
C PHE A 414 2.47 1.85 14.43
N GLU A 415 2.39 1.22 13.26
CA GLU A 415 2.71 -0.18 13.06
C GLU A 415 4.17 -0.48 13.37
N LEU A 416 5.11 0.35 12.91
CA LEU A 416 6.54 0.19 13.22
C LEU A 416 6.80 0.21 14.71
N TYR A 417 6.12 1.08 15.46
CA TYR A 417 6.33 1.19 16.91
C TYR A 417 5.64 0.09 17.71
N THR A 418 4.44 -0.35 17.30
CA THR A 418 3.61 -1.28 18.09
C THR A 418 3.70 -2.73 17.63
N GLY A 419 4.15 -2.99 16.39
CA GLY A 419 4.04 -4.29 15.73
C GLY A 419 2.60 -4.67 15.38
N LYS A 420 1.64 -3.75 15.47
CA LYS A 420 0.21 -4.00 15.23
C LYS A 420 -0.36 -3.06 14.18
N ILE A 421 -1.31 -3.56 13.38
CA ILE A 421 -2.06 -2.75 12.43
C ILE A 421 -2.99 -1.78 13.19
N LEU A 422 -2.98 -0.51 12.81
CA LEU A 422 -3.78 0.53 13.48
C LEU A 422 -5.28 0.38 13.20
N PHE A 423 -5.65 0.16 11.94
CA PHE A 423 -7.03 0.04 11.47
C PHE A 423 -7.24 -1.29 10.72
N PRO A 424 -7.39 -2.44 11.41
CA PRO A 424 -7.57 -3.74 10.78
C PRO A 424 -9.02 -3.97 10.34
N GLY A 425 -9.56 -3.07 9.52
CA GLY A 425 -10.94 -3.13 9.05
C GLY A 425 -11.14 -4.15 7.94
N ARG A 426 -12.13 -5.02 8.07
CA ARG A 426 -12.46 -6.08 7.09
C ARG A 426 -13.04 -5.54 5.78
N ALA A 427 -13.61 -4.33 5.81
CA ALA A 427 -14.20 -3.63 4.68
C ALA A 427 -14.11 -2.12 4.89
N ASN A 428 -14.37 -1.33 3.86
CA ASN A 428 -14.37 0.14 3.93
C ASN A 428 -15.29 0.69 5.04
N ASN A 429 -16.48 0.10 5.22
CA ASN A 429 -17.40 0.47 6.30
C ASN A 429 -16.75 0.27 7.68
N HIS A 430 -16.13 -0.90 7.92
CA HIS A 430 -15.45 -1.19 9.18
C HIS A 430 -14.20 -0.31 9.39
N MET A 431 -13.48 0.04 8.31
CA MET A 431 -12.38 1.02 8.37
C MET A 431 -12.87 2.37 8.91
N LEU A 432 -13.96 2.91 8.37
CA LEU A 432 -14.54 4.18 8.84
C LEU A 432 -14.97 4.11 10.30
N LEU A 433 -15.55 2.99 10.74
CA LEU A 433 -15.91 2.78 12.15
C LEU A 433 -14.69 2.89 13.06
N LEU A 434 -13.61 2.13 12.76
CA LEU A 434 -12.37 2.15 13.54
C LEU A 434 -11.71 3.53 13.58
N MET A 435 -11.77 4.27 12.46
CA MET A 435 -11.27 5.65 12.38
C MET A 435 -12.08 6.59 13.27
N MET A 436 -13.41 6.45 13.30
CA MET A 436 -14.27 7.24 14.17
C MET A 436 -14.11 6.88 15.64
N GLU A 437 -13.91 5.62 15.97
CA GLU A 437 -13.60 5.19 17.34
C GLU A 437 -12.32 5.87 17.87
N LEU A 438 -11.31 6.04 17.02
CA LEU A 438 -10.04 6.68 17.40
C LEU A 438 -10.08 8.20 17.36
N LYS A 439 -10.74 8.79 16.35
CA LYS A 439 -10.66 10.23 16.05
C LYS A 439 -11.99 10.99 16.25
N GLY A 440 -13.07 10.28 16.56
CA GLY A 440 -14.40 10.84 16.69
C GLY A 440 -15.12 11.02 15.36
N ARG A 441 -16.17 11.82 15.37
CA ARG A 441 -17.09 12.00 14.25
C ARG A 441 -16.44 12.74 13.07
N PHE A 442 -16.77 12.33 11.85
CA PHE A 442 -16.46 13.08 10.63
C PHE A 442 -17.16 14.43 10.60
N ASN A 443 -16.49 15.42 10.01
CA ASN A 443 -17.07 16.74 9.79
C ASN A 443 -18.27 16.63 8.83
N THR A 444 -19.40 17.23 9.20
CA THR A 444 -20.62 17.26 8.38
C THR A 444 -20.38 17.82 6.96
N LYS A 445 -19.45 18.79 6.82
CA LYS A 445 -19.07 19.31 5.49
C LYS A 445 -18.38 18.24 4.63
N MET A 446 -17.57 17.38 5.24
CA MET A 446 -16.89 16.27 4.56
C MET A 446 -17.91 15.20 4.13
N ILE A 447 -18.84 14.83 5.02
CA ILE A 447 -19.92 13.87 4.69
C ILE A 447 -20.77 14.36 3.52
N LYS A 448 -21.15 15.67 3.52
CA LYS A 448 -21.95 16.26 2.43
C LYS A 448 -21.24 16.33 1.09
N LYS A 449 -19.89 16.42 1.09
CA LYS A 449 -19.07 16.41 -0.14
C LYS A 449 -18.74 15.02 -0.63
N ALA A 450 -19.00 14.01 0.18
CA ALA A 450 -18.61 12.63 -0.09
C ALA A 450 -19.47 12.01 -1.20
N LYS A 451 -18.85 11.60 -2.31
CA LYS A 451 -19.51 10.91 -3.42
C LYS A 451 -20.17 9.60 -2.97
N PHE A 452 -19.55 8.94 -1.98
CA PHE A 452 -20.01 7.66 -1.41
C PHE A 452 -20.58 7.83 0.01
N GLY A 453 -20.90 9.05 0.43
CA GLY A 453 -21.42 9.34 1.76
C GLY A 453 -22.68 8.57 2.13
N ASP A 454 -23.61 8.47 1.17
CA ASP A 454 -24.90 7.77 1.33
C ASP A 454 -24.76 6.24 1.52
N LEU A 455 -23.58 5.65 1.24
CA LEU A 455 -23.30 4.24 1.53
C LEU A 455 -23.03 3.99 3.03
N TYR A 456 -22.63 5.03 3.74
CA TYR A 456 -22.12 4.91 5.11
C TYR A 456 -22.90 5.72 6.13
N PHE A 457 -23.61 6.77 5.70
CA PHE A 457 -24.35 7.66 6.58
C PHE A 457 -25.80 7.79 6.13
N ASP A 458 -26.71 7.85 7.12
CA ASP A 458 -28.11 8.15 6.86
C ASP A 458 -28.30 9.67 6.62
N ASP A 459 -29.55 10.08 6.26
CA ASP A 459 -29.90 11.48 5.98
C ASP A 459 -29.68 12.41 7.18
N MET A 460 -29.69 11.85 8.40
CA MET A 460 -29.41 12.58 9.65
C MET A 460 -27.91 12.66 9.96
N GLY A 461 -27.07 12.00 9.14
CA GLY A 461 -25.61 11.94 9.31
C GLY A 461 -25.18 10.97 10.41
N SER A 462 -26.01 9.99 10.78
CA SER A 462 -25.63 8.87 11.65
C SER A 462 -24.92 7.82 10.84
N PHE A 463 -23.88 7.21 11.39
CA PHE A 463 -23.12 6.16 10.72
C PHE A 463 -23.90 4.82 10.75
N GLU A 464 -23.97 4.18 9.60
CA GLU A 464 -24.57 2.86 9.42
C GLU A 464 -23.45 1.79 9.36
N SER A 465 -23.17 1.17 10.53
CA SER A 465 -22.20 0.09 10.63
C SER A 465 -22.77 -1.21 10.07
N VAL A 466 -22.02 -1.88 9.21
CA VAL A 466 -22.35 -3.22 8.71
C VAL A 466 -21.61 -4.25 9.57
N GLU A 467 -22.33 -4.97 10.39
CA GLU A 467 -21.79 -6.03 11.26
C GLU A 467 -22.34 -7.39 10.84
N ARG A 468 -21.48 -8.40 10.85
CA ARG A 468 -21.92 -9.78 10.62
C ARG A 468 -22.50 -10.36 11.90
N ASP A 469 -23.77 -10.72 11.89
CA ASP A 469 -24.40 -11.43 13.00
C ASP A 469 -23.71 -12.79 13.19
N ARG A 470 -23.25 -13.07 14.40
CA ARG A 470 -22.54 -14.30 14.75
C ARG A 470 -23.45 -15.54 14.72
N LEU A 471 -24.75 -15.38 14.90
CA LEU A 471 -25.72 -16.47 14.95
C LEU A 471 -26.27 -16.83 13.57
N THR A 472 -26.63 -15.82 12.79
CA THR A 472 -27.27 -16.01 11.48
C THR A 472 -26.26 -15.97 10.34
N GLY A 473 -25.05 -15.43 10.55
CA GLY A 473 -24.05 -15.22 9.51
C GLY A 473 -24.44 -14.15 8.47
N THR A 474 -25.54 -13.43 8.69
CA THR A 474 -26.04 -12.36 7.81
C THR A 474 -25.46 -11.02 8.23
N ASP A 475 -25.33 -10.10 7.26
CA ASP A 475 -24.90 -8.73 7.52
C ASP A 475 -26.09 -7.92 8.07
N VAL A 476 -25.92 -7.33 9.24
CA VAL A 476 -26.91 -6.49 9.93
C VAL A 476 -26.40 -5.06 9.96
N ILE A 477 -27.26 -4.10 9.59
CA ILE A 477 -26.96 -2.68 9.65
C ILE A 477 -27.35 -2.15 11.02
N LYS A 478 -26.38 -1.59 11.75
CA LYS A 478 -26.59 -0.92 13.03
C LYS A 478 -26.27 0.56 12.90
N LYS A 479 -27.17 1.41 13.39
CA LYS A 479 -26.88 2.84 13.52
C LYS A 479 -25.98 3.08 14.72
N VAL A 480 -24.81 3.64 14.46
CA VAL A 480 -23.79 3.92 15.49
C VAL A 480 -23.65 5.43 15.64
N HIS A 481 -23.80 5.90 16.85
CA HIS A 481 -23.61 7.31 17.19
C HIS A 481 -22.34 7.49 18.00
N ILE A 482 -21.28 7.96 17.33
CA ILE A 482 -19.99 8.28 17.96
C ILE A 482 -19.89 9.79 18.15
N ALA A 483 -20.18 10.26 19.35
CA ALA A 483 -20.05 11.68 19.69
C ALA A 483 -18.60 12.08 20.02
N LYS A 484 -17.86 11.16 20.69
CA LYS A 484 -16.47 11.34 21.12
C LYS A 484 -15.67 10.06 20.79
N PRO A 485 -14.34 10.17 20.64
CA PRO A 485 -13.50 8.98 20.51
C PRO A 485 -13.75 7.99 21.65
N THR A 486 -13.86 6.72 21.33
CA THR A 486 -13.97 5.61 22.29
C THR A 486 -12.62 4.94 22.56
N ARG A 487 -11.66 5.14 21.64
CA ARG A 487 -10.27 4.70 21.75
C ARG A 487 -9.38 5.92 21.89
N ASP A 488 -8.29 5.79 22.65
CA ASP A 488 -7.31 6.85 22.85
C ASP A 488 -5.95 6.39 22.34
N LEU A 489 -5.41 7.13 21.35
CA LEU A 489 -4.09 6.88 20.78
C LEU A 489 -2.99 6.99 21.85
N ARG A 490 -3.12 7.96 22.76
CA ARG A 490 -2.17 8.15 23.86
C ARG A 490 -2.20 6.96 24.81
N ALA A 491 -3.38 6.50 25.22
CA ALA A 491 -3.53 5.34 26.08
C ALA A 491 -3.00 4.04 25.43
N THR A 492 -3.09 3.96 24.10
CA THR A 492 -2.57 2.80 23.35
C THR A 492 -1.03 2.79 23.27
N LEU A 493 -0.40 3.96 23.21
CA LEU A 493 1.05 4.08 22.97
C LEU A 493 1.86 4.31 24.24
N MET A 494 1.29 5.02 25.22
CA MET A 494 1.98 5.33 26.48
C MET A 494 1.90 4.15 27.44
N PRO A 495 2.97 3.87 28.19
CA PRO A 495 2.93 2.86 29.24
C PRO A 495 1.98 3.29 30.36
N PRO A 496 1.41 2.32 31.12
CA PRO A 496 0.61 2.62 32.31
C PRO A 496 1.40 3.45 33.32
N ALA A 497 0.69 4.24 34.11
CA ALA A 497 1.31 5.17 35.10
C ALA A 497 2.23 4.46 36.12
N SER A 498 2.08 3.14 36.28
CA SER A 498 2.95 2.31 37.13
C SER A 498 4.38 2.16 36.59
N VAL A 499 4.59 2.38 35.28
CA VAL A 499 5.89 2.25 34.61
C VAL A 499 6.51 3.63 34.44
N LYS A 500 7.65 3.87 35.10
CA LYS A 500 8.39 5.12 34.97
C LYS A 500 9.32 5.04 33.74
N LEU A 501 9.02 5.82 32.71
CA LEU A 501 9.97 6.07 31.62
C LEU A 501 11.02 7.09 32.06
N LYS A 502 12.19 7.04 31.43
CA LYS A 502 13.17 8.14 31.52
C LYS A 502 12.55 9.41 30.95
N ASP A 503 12.94 10.57 31.48
CA ASP A 503 12.37 11.87 31.07
C ASP A 503 12.47 12.12 29.55
N ASP A 504 13.59 11.76 28.95
CA ASP A 504 13.81 11.92 27.50
C ASP A 504 12.92 10.97 26.68
N GLU A 505 12.73 9.74 27.14
CA GLU A 505 11.83 8.79 26.48
C GLU A 505 10.38 9.23 26.61
N ASN A 506 9.99 9.72 27.78
CA ASN A 506 8.65 10.26 27.99
C ASN A 506 8.37 11.46 27.07
N LYS A 507 9.32 12.41 26.97
CA LYS A 507 9.21 13.55 26.04
C LYS A 507 9.09 13.07 24.59
N MET A 508 9.90 12.09 24.20
CA MET A 508 9.88 11.52 22.85
C MET A 508 8.53 10.85 22.56
N MET A 509 8.01 10.05 23.51
CA MET A 509 6.72 9.38 23.38
C MET A 509 5.55 10.38 23.29
N VAL A 510 5.55 11.41 24.13
CA VAL A 510 4.51 12.48 24.07
C VAL A 510 4.54 13.17 22.71
N SER A 511 5.75 13.49 22.21
CA SER A 511 5.92 14.10 20.89
C SER A 511 5.53 13.16 19.74
N PHE A 512 5.76 11.84 19.90
CA PHE A 512 5.35 10.83 18.92
C PHE A 512 3.82 10.74 18.81
N VAL A 513 3.14 10.68 19.96
CA VAL A 513 1.66 10.69 20.00
C VAL A 513 1.10 11.92 19.32
N ASP A 514 1.67 13.11 19.59
CA ASP A 514 1.25 14.37 18.97
C ASP A 514 1.47 14.38 17.45
N LEU A 515 2.61 13.86 16.96
CA LEU A 515 2.86 13.72 15.53
C LEU A 515 1.85 12.80 14.86
N LEU A 516 1.60 11.62 15.45
CA LEU A 516 0.63 10.67 14.92
C LEU A 516 -0.80 11.25 14.92
N ASP A 517 -1.18 11.96 15.97
CA ASP A 517 -2.49 12.61 16.06
C ASP A 517 -2.72 13.62 14.92
N LYS A 518 -1.67 14.37 14.56
CA LYS A 518 -1.65 15.33 13.44
C LYS A 518 -1.63 14.63 12.07
N CYS A 519 -0.93 13.51 11.92
CA CYS A 519 -0.95 12.71 10.69
C CYS A 519 -2.32 12.07 10.45
N LEU A 520 -3.01 11.68 11.52
CA LEU A 520 -4.27 10.96 11.48
C LEU A 520 -5.50 11.89 11.66
N SER A 521 -5.39 13.18 11.31
CA SER A 521 -6.55 14.05 11.25
C SER A 521 -7.54 13.54 10.20
N LEU A 522 -8.84 13.39 10.58
CA LEU A 522 -9.90 12.97 9.64
C LEU A 522 -10.12 13.98 8.52
N ASP A 523 -9.93 15.25 8.81
CA ASP A 523 -9.99 16.34 7.84
C ASP A 523 -8.62 16.48 7.15
N PRO A 524 -8.47 16.15 5.84
CA PRO A 524 -7.19 16.23 5.15
C PRO A 524 -6.59 17.66 5.16
N ALA A 525 -7.42 18.70 5.19
CA ALA A 525 -6.95 20.08 5.26
C ALA A 525 -6.30 20.45 6.61
N LYS A 526 -6.57 19.67 7.67
CA LYS A 526 -5.97 19.85 9.01
C LYS A 526 -4.82 18.91 9.27
N ARG A 527 -4.53 18.02 8.33
CA ARG A 527 -3.45 17.04 8.44
C ARG A 527 -2.11 17.76 8.30
N ILE A 528 -1.14 17.37 9.11
CA ILE A 528 0.20 17.97 9.10
C ILE A 528 0.84 17.85 7.70
N SER A 529 1.50 18.90 7.24
CA SER A 529 2.26 18.82 5.98
C SER A 529 3.65 18.22 6.19
N PRO A 530 4.32 17.69 5.14
CA PRO A 530 5.69 17.16 5.26
C PRO A 530 6.68 18.20 5.84
N LYS A 531 6.54 19.48 5.48
CA LYS A 531 7.39 20.56 5.99
C LYS A 531 7.20 20.79 7.50
N GLU A 532 5.97 20.81 7.96
CA GLU A 532 5.65 20.95 9.39
C GLU A 532 6.08 19.70 10.17
N ALA A 533 5.90 18.51 9.61
CA ALA A 533 6.35 17.25 10.22
C ALA A 533 7.88 17.23 10.38
N LEU A 534 8.66 17.67 9.40
CA LEU A 534 10.11 17.81 9.50
C LEU A 534 10.56 18.83 10.55
N ALA A 535 9.70 19.80 10.88
CA ALA A 535 9.93 20.77 11.94
C ALA A 535 9.41 20.32 13.31
N HIS A 536 8.70 19.19 13.37
CA HIS A 536 8.02 18.71 14.58
C HIS A 536 9.02 18.25 15.66
N PRO A 537 8.71 18.49 16.97
CA PRO A 537 9.60 18.09 18.08
C PRO A 537 10.01 16.62 18.06
N PHE A 538 9.11 15.71 17.67
CA PHE A 538 9.46 14.29 17.53
C PHE A 538 10.58 14.05 16.53
N ILE A 539 10.64 14.79 15.44
CA ILE A 539 11.65 14.64 14.39
C ILE A 539 12.95 15.36 14.76
N ARG A 540 12.85 16.58 15.26
CA ARG A 540 14.04 17.40 15.60
C ARG A 540 14.72 17.00 16.90
N GLY A 541 13.99 16.50 17.89
CA GLY A 541 14.51 16.07 19.20
C GLY A 541 14.37 17.07 20.27
#